data_0b56900c871418d35d1006aa10c31511
#
_entry.id   0b56900c871418d35d1006aa10c31511
#
_cell.length_a   1.000
_cell.length_b   1.000
_cell.length_c   1.000
_cell.angle_alpha   90.00
_cell.angle_beta   90.00
_cell.angle_gamma   90.00
#
_symmetry.space_group_name_H-M   'P 1'
#
loop_
_entity.id
_entity.type
_entity.pdbx_description
1 polymer ?
#
loop_
_entity_poly.entity_id
_entity_poly.type
_entity_poly.pdbx_seq_one_letter_code
_entity_poly.pdbx_strand_id
1 'polypeptide(L)'
;MVTTLFSLPNHKFRIKLLFFLILNLLSLHTSVIAHSSNSKFTKFTRHPNSDSSSRTKRSTFSNKGFLNSVQLSLDHALLARSLAFNLTLSHRASQTLMLDPVNDCLELLDDTLEMLSRIVVIKRKDQVNDDVHTWLSAALTNQETCKQSLSEKSSFNKDGIAMDSFARKLTGSLTNSLDMFVSDKRKSSSYGVIGGRKLLSDHDFPTWVSSSDRKLLEASVEELRPHAVVAADGSGTHRSVAEALASLAKGSGRSVIHLAAGTYKENLNIPSKQKNVMLVGDGKGKTVIVGSRSNRGGWNTYQSATVAAMGDGFIARDITFVNSAGPSAEQAVALRVGSDRSVVYRCSIDGYQDTLYTLSKRQFYRETDITGTVDFIFGNSAVVIQSCNLVSRKGSSEQNYVTAQGRSDPNQNTGISIQNCRITGSTGTYLGRPWKQYSRTVVMQSVLDGSIHPSGWSAWSGNFALKTLYYGEFGNSGPGSSVSGRVNWAGYHPALTLTEAQGFTVSGFIDGKSWLPSTGVVFDSGLL
;
A
#
# COMPACT_ATOMS: atom_id res chain seq x y z
N MET A 1 26.85 13.00 -33.92
CA MET A 1 25.85 14.03 -34.23
C MET A 1 25.57 14.99 -33.10
N VAL A 2 25.88 14.66 -31.88
CA VAL A 2 25.67 15.56 -30.68
C VAL A 2 26.78 16.60 -30.54
N THR A 3 27.99 16.31 -30.99
CA THR A 3 29.16 17.18 -30.88
C THR A 3 29.18 18.36 -31.89
N THR A 4 28.39 18.35 -32.93
CA THR A 4 28.32 19.40 -33.97
C THR A 4 27.25 20.47 -33.69
N LEU A 5 26.37 20.28 -32.69
CA LEU A 5 25.31 21.24 -32.35
C LEU A 5 25.81 22.43 -31.51
N PHE A 6 26.97 22.33 -30.91
CA PHE A 6 27.52 23.40 -30.03
C PHE A 6 28.32 24.49 -30.73
N SER A 7 28.59 24.37 -32.03
CA SER A 7 29.41 25.29 -32.82
C SER A 7 28.63 26.34 -33.64
N LEU A 8 27.30 26.42 -33.52
CA LEU A 8 26.50 27.38 -34.29
C LEU A 8 26.30 28.71 -33.53
N PRO A 9 26.49 29.89 -34.16
CA PRO A 9 26.56 31.16 -33.47
C PRO A 9 25.21 31.82 -33.11
N ASN A 10 24.04 31.18 -33.37
CA ASN A 10 22.75 31.84 -33.15
C ASN A 10 21.81 31.02 -32.25
N HIS A 11 21.60 31.50 -31.03
CA HIS A 11 20.80 30.85 -29.98
C HIS A 11 19.34 30.54 -30.42
N LYS A 12 18.72 31.44 -31.20
CA LYS A 12 17.35 31.26 -31.73
C LYS A 12 17.27 30.13 -32.78
N PHE A 13 18.35 29.90 -33.52
CA PHE A 13 18.42 28.82 -34.52
C PHE A 13 18.59 27.45 -33.84
N ARG A 14 19.34 27.38 -32.74
CA ARG A 14 19.50 26.17 -31.93
C ARG A 14 18.16 25.69 -31.33
N ILE A 15 17.35 26.61 -30.82
CA ILE A 15 16.05 26.30 -30.24
C ILE A 15 15.08 25.81 -31.34
N LYS A 16 15.06 26.44 -32.51
CA LYS A 16 14.21 26.00 -33.64
C LYS A 16 14.62 24.63 -34.18
N LEU A 17 15.91 24.33 -34.27
CA LEU A 17 16.42 23.04 -34.74
C LEU A 17 16.15 21.92 -33.72
N LEU A 18 16.27 22.22 -32.42
CA LEU A 18 15.92 21.27 -31.34
C LEU A 18 14.41 20.96 -31.34
N PHE A 19 13.57 21.98 -31.53
CA PHE A 19 12.12 21.82 -31.64
C PHE A 19 11.71 20.99 -32.88
N PHE A 20 12.41 21.19 -34.01
CA PHE A 20 12.16 20.43 -35.24
C PHE A 20 12.61 18.96 -35.11
N LEU A 21 13.72 18.71 -34.41
CA LEU A 21 14.18 17.35 -34.11
C LEU A 21 13.24 16.60 -33.14
N ILE A 22 12.72 17.28 -32.13
CA ILE A 22 11.75 16.72 -31.18
C ILE A 22 10.41 16.41 -31.87
N LEU A 23 9.93 17.31 -32.75
CA LEU A 23 8.71 17.08 -33.53
C LEU A 23 8.85 15.89 -34.49
N ASN A 24 10.01 15.70 -35.14
CA ASN A 24 10.26 14.56 -36.03
C ASN A 24 10.40 13.24 -35.25
N LEU A 25 10.97 13.25 -34.03
CA LEU A 25 11.01 12.08 -33.14
C LEU A 25 9.61 11.68 -32.65
N LEU A 26 8.74 12.65 -32.36
CA LEU A 26 7.34 12.41 -31.99
C LEU A 26 6.53 11.86 -33.19
N SER A 27 6.77 12.34 -34.42
CA SER A 27 6.08 11.83 -35.62
C SER A 27 6.53 10.43 -36.00
N LEU A 28 7.78 10.06 -35.77
CA LEU A 28 8.31 8.70 -35.98
C LEU A 28 7.70 7.71 -34.97
N HIS A 29 7.43 8.15 -33.71
CA HIS A 29 6.75 7.31 -32.71
C HIS A 29 5.28 7.06 -33.05
N THR A 30 4.57 8.04 -33.63
CA THR A 30 3.18 7.85 -34.08
C THR A 30 3.06 6.97 -35.32
N SER A 31 4.05 6.98 -36.19
CA SER A 31 4.09 6.10 -37.40
C SER A 31 4.36 4.63 -37.07
N VAL A 32 5.13 4.34 -36.03
CA VAL A 32 5.38 2.95 -35.56
C VAL A 32 4.14 2.33 -34.91
N ILE A 33 3.29 3.12 -34.27
CA ILE A 33 2.03 2.64 -33.67
C ILE A 33 0.96 2.39 -34.74
N ALA A 34 0.96 3.13 -35.86
CA ALA A 34 -0.03 2.98 -36.94
C ALA A 34 0.25 1.77 -37.86
N HIS A 35 1.46 1.20 -37.89
CA HIS A 35 1.81 0.07 -38.78
C HIS A 35 1.58 -1.32 -38.16
N SER A 36 1.16 -1.41 -36.86
CA SER A 36 0.88 -2.68 -36.21
C SER A 36 -0.58 -3.17 -36.31
N SER A 37 -1.48 -2.46 -37.01
CA SER A 37 -2.91 -2.76 -37.04
C SER A 37 -3.49 -3.33 -38.33
N ASN A 38 -2.68 -3.69 -39.31
CA ASN A 38 -3.16 -4.30 -40.57
C ASN A 38 -2.56 -5.69 -40.84
N SER A 39 -3.10 -6.73 -40.16
CA SER A 39 -2.97 -8.12 -40.62
C SER A 39 -4.34 -8.67 -41.00
N LYS A 40 -4.45 -9.08 -42.26
CA LYS A 40 -5.64 -9.57 -42.96
C LYS A 40 -6.22 -10.82 -42.27
N PHE A 41 -7.52 -10.78 -41.93
CA PHE A 41 -8.32 -11.96 -41.62
C PHE A 41 -8.73 -12.68 -42.91
N THR A 42 -8.24 -13.88 -43.11
CA THR A 42 -8.81 -14.84 -44.08
C THR A 42 -9.97 -15.59 -43.46
N LYS A 43 -11.13 -15.51 -44.12
CA LYS A 43 -12.33 -16.26 -43.79
C LYS A 43 -12.12 -17.76 -44.03
N PHE A 44 -12.31 -18.59 -43.02
CA PHE A 44 -12.57 -20.02 -43.16
C PHE A 44 -14.02 -20.30 -42.79
N THR A 45 -14.81 -20.71 -43.78
CA THR A 45 -16.15 -21.28 -43.62
C THR A 45 -16.03 -22.73 -43.18
N ARG A 46 -16.67 -23.14 -42.08
CA ARG A 46 -16.95 -24.54 -41.76
C ARG A 46 -18.41 -24.72 -41.41
N HIS A 47 -19.01 -25.74 -41.96
CA HIS A 47 -20.36 -26.24 -41.80
C HIS A 47 -20.67 -26.66 -40.34
N PRO A 48 -21.95 -26.66 -39.91
CA PRO A 48 -22.35 -26.97 -38.55
C PRO A 48 -22.52 -28.49 -38.39
N ASN A 49 -21.88 -29.04 -37.36
CA ASN A 49 -22.31 -30.30 -36.75
C ASN A 49 -22.83 -30.05 -35.35
N SER A 50 -24.03 -30.53 -35.14
CA SER A 50 -24.77 -30.55 -33.88
C SER A 50 -24.10 -31.44 -32.86
N ASP A 51 -23.68 -30.85 -31.70
CA ASP A 51 -23.62 -31.61 -30.45
C ASP A 51 -23.97 -30.70 -29.28
N SER A 52 -25.04 -31.07 -28.63
CA SER A 52 -25.61 -30.44 -27.45
C SER A 52 -24.83 -30.84 -26.21
N SER A 53 -23.88 -30.01 -25.79
CA SER A 53 -23.40 -30.03 -24.42
C SER A 53 -23.50 -28.62 -23.85
N SER A 54 -24.33 -28.46 -22.82
CA SER A 54 -24.54 -27.24 -22.06
C SER A 54 -23.23 -26.77 -21.39
N ARG A 55 -22.39 -26.07 -22.12
CA ARG A 55 -21.28 -25.29 -21.56
C ARG A 55 -21.86 -24.02 -20.96
N THR A 56 -22.00 -23.98 -19.64
CA THR A 56 -22.18 -22.78 -18.84
C THR A 56 -21.16 -21.72 -19.33
N LYS A 57 -21.65 -20.70 -20.01
CA LYS A 57 -20.84 -19.51 -20.38
C LYS A 57 -20.42 -18.81 -19.07
N ARG A 58 -19.24 -19.14 -18.53
CA ARG A 58 -18.59 -18.32 -17.51
C ARG A 58 -18.38 -16.93 -18.11
N SER A 59 -18.98 -15.93 -17.48
CA SER A 59 -18.86 -14.52 -17.83
C SER A 59 -17.40 -14.11 -17.86
N THR A 60 -16.95 -13.73 -19.03
CA THR A 60 -15.58 -13.26 -19.23
C THR A 60 -15.52 -11.78 -18.92
N PHE A 61 -14.56 -11.33 -18.11
CA PHE A 61 -14.16 -9.92 -17.94
C PHE A 61 -13.69 -9.34 -19.29
N SER A 62 -14.57 -9.18 -20.22
CA SER A 62 -14.35 -8.54 -21.50
C SER A 62 -15.33 -7.37 -21.63
N ASN A 63 -15.48 -6.59 -20.53
CA ASN A 63 -16.24 -5.34 -20.65
C ASN A 63 -15.30 -4.29 -21.27
N LYS A 64 -15.46 -4.07 -22.57
CA LYS A 64 -14.73 -3.05 -23.32
C LYS A 64 -14.84 -1.67 -22.64
N GLY A 65 -15.97 -1.38 -21.98
CA GLY A 65 -16.18 -0.16 -21.22
C GLY A 65 -15.23 -0.02 -20.02
N PHE A 66 -15.06 -1.10 -19.24
CA PHE A 66 -14.13 -1.10 -18.10
C PHE A 66 -12.68 -0.87 -18.55
N LEU A 67 -12.20 -1.59 -19.57
CA LEU A 67 -10.84 -1.41 -20.07
C LEU A 67 -10.61 -0.01 -20.64
N ASN A 68 -11.62 0.57 -21.32
CA ASN A 68 -11.54 1.95 -21.79
C ASN A 68 -11.46 2.94 -20.62
N SER A 69 -12.18 2.71 -19.51
CA SER A 69 -12.11 3.54 -18.31
C SER A 69 -10.73 3.46 -17.64
N VAL A 70 -10.13 2.26 -17.56
CA VAL A 70 -8.76 2.07 -17.04
C VAL A 70 -7.74 2.75 -17.96
N GLN A 71 -7.90 2.67 -19.29
CA GLN A 71 -7.03 3.36 -20.24
C GLN A 71 -7.12 4.88 -20.06
N LEU A 72 -8.32 5.44 -19.87
CA LEU A 72 -8.49 6.86 -19.59
C LEU A 72 -7.79 7.26 -18.27
N SER A 73 -7.86 6.41 -17.25
CA SER A 73 -7.14 6.65 -15.99
C SER A 73 -5.62 6.64 -16.18
N LEU A 74 -5.12 5.74 -17.03
CA LEU A 74 -3.69 5.67 -17.40
C LEU A 74 -3.24 6.95 -18.10
N ASP A 75 -4.04 7.45 -19.06
CA ASP A 75 -3.72 8.68 -19.80
C ASP A 75 -3.72 9.91 -18.87
N HIS A 76 -4.69 10.01 -17.96
CA HIS A 76 -4.71 11.07 -16.95
C HIS A 76 -3.51 10.99 -15.97
N ALA A 77 -3.10 9.78 -15.58
CA ALA A 77 -1.93 9.58 -14.73
C ALA A 77 -0.63 9.98 -15.44
N LEU A 78 -0.48 9.68 -16.75
CA LEU A 78 0.65 10.11 -17.56
C LEU A 78 0.74 11.64 -17.65
N LEU A 79 -0.39 12.32 -17.85
CA LEU A 79 -0.42 13.79 -17.90
C LEU A 79 -0.06 14.40 -16.54
N ALA A 80 -0.62 13.89 -15.44
CA ALA A 80 -0.31 14.33 -14.09
C ALA A 80 1.18 14.14 -13.77
N ARG A 81 1.74 12.97 -14.14
CA ARG A 81 3.17 12.68 -13.96
C ARG A 81 4.07 13.62 -14.76
N SER A 82 3.70 13.91 -15.99
CA SER A 82 4.49 14.84 -16.84
C SER A 82 4.54 16.23 -16.25
N LEU A 83 3.42 16.72 -15.70
CA LEU A 83 3.37 17.99 -15.00
C LEU A 83 4.24 17.96 -13.72
N ALA A 84 4.07 16.95 -12.88
CA ALA A 84 4.88 16.78 -11.66
C ALA A 84 6.39 16.75 -11.99
N PHE A 85 6.78 16.04 -13.04
CA PHE A 85 8.18 16.02 -13.49
C PHE A 85 8.71 17.42 -13.89
N ASN A 86 7.93 18.18 -14.65
CA ASN A 86 8.30 19.53 -15.05
C ASN A 86 8.44 20.48 -13.84
N LEU A 87 7.54 20.35 -12.84
CA LEU A 87 7.63 21.12 -11.60
C LEU A 87 8.90 20.77 -10.81
N THR A 88 9.25 19.47 -10.69
CA THR A 88 10.50 19.08 -10.00
C THR A 88 11.75 19.59 -10.72
N LEU A 89 11.75 19.67 -12.04
CA LEU A 89 12.87 20.28 -12.78
C LEU A 89 13.03 21.76 -12.46
N SER A 90 11.91 22.50 -12.32
CA SER A 90 11.90 23.91 -11.92
C SER A 90 12.44 24.08 -10.51
N HIS A 91 12.04 23.22 -9.56
CA HIS A 91 12.52 23.27 -8.17
C HIS A 91 14.02 22.96 -8.05
N ARG A 92 14.52 21.99 -8.82
CA ARG A 92 15.98 21.69 -8.88
C ARG A 92 16.79 22.87 -9.38
N ALA A 93 16.27 23.60 -10.35
CA ALA A 93 16.93 24.80 -10.86
C ALA A 93 16.99 25.94 -9.82
N SER A 94 16.05 25.99 -8.88
CA SER A 94 15.97 27.00 -7.80
C SER A 94 16.62 26.58 -6.48
N GLN A 95 17.34 25.44 -6.42
CA GLN A 95 18.02 24.90 -5.22
C GLN A 95 17.11 24.56 -4.02
N THR A 96 15.81 24.41 -4.20
CA THR A 96 14.83 24.09 -3.14
C THR A 96 14.71 22.56 -2.89
N LEU A 97 15.82 21.85 -2.81
CA LEU A 97 15.95 20.42 -3.13
C LEU A 97 15.59 19.41 -2.03
N MET A 98 15.52 19.78 -0.75
CA MET A 98 15.48 18.77 0.32
C MET A 98 14.07 18.30 0.74
N LEU A 99 13.02 19.04 0.43
CA LEU A 99 11.67 18.79 0.95
C LEU A 99 10.57 19.02 -0.10
N ASP A 100 10.81 18.60 -1.34
CA ASP A 100 9.87 18.82 -2.44
C ASP A 100 8.75 17.77 -2.43
N PRO A 101 7.52 18.11 -2.01
CA PRO A 101 6.38 17.18 -2.00
C PRO A 101 5.92 16.78 -3.42
N VAL A 102 6.37 17.47 -4.46
CA VAL A 102 6.11 17.05 -5.85
C VAL A 102 6.88 15.77 -6.20
N ASN A 103 8.02 15.50 -5.54
CA ASN A 103 8.70 14.21 -5.67
C ASN A 103 7.87 13.05 -5.10
N ASP A 104 7.08 13.27 -4.03
CA ASP A 104 6.15 12.28 -3.50
C ASP A 104 5.09 11.94 -4.54
N CYS A 105 4.55 12.97 -5.21
CA CYS A 105 3.61 12.80 -6.30
C CYS A 105 4.19 12.01 -7.47
N LEU A 106 5.47 12.25 -7.83
CA LEU A 106 6.14 11.47 -8.89
C LEU A 106 6.26 9.99 -8.53
N GLU A 107 6.69 9.65 -7.30
CA GLU A 107 6.79 8.27 -6.84
C GLU A 107 5.42 7.57 -6.87
N LEU A 108 4.40 8.25 -6.34
CA LEU A 108 3.03 7.74 -6.26
C LEU A 108 2.37 7.59 -7.65
N LEU A 109 2.65 8.51 -8.57
CA LEU A 109 2.16 8.44 -9.96
C LEU A 109 2.89 7.36 -10.76
N ASP A 110 4.21 7.14 -10.54
CA ASP A 110 4.96 6.04 -11.15
C ASP A 110 4.38 4.68 -10.70
N ASP A 111 4.09 4.51 -9.41
CA ASP A 111 3.44 3.29 -8.87
C ASP A 111 2.03 3.11 -9.44
N THR A 112 1.25 4.19 -9.56
CA THR A 112 -0.10 4.19 -10.18
C THR A 112 -0.04 3.74 -11.64
N LEU A 113 0.89 4.28 -12.42
CA LEU A 113 1.07 3.92 -13.82
C LEU A 113 1.45 2.45 -14.00
N GLU A 114 2.30 1.92 -13.12
CA GLU A 114 2.64 0.50 -13.14
C GLU A 114 1.42 -0.37 -12.88
N MET A 115 0.62 -0.06 -11.84
CA MET A 115 -0.60 -0.81 -11.53
C MET A 115 -1.63 -0.77 -12.65
N LEU A 116 -1.94 0.40 -13.22
CA LEU A 116 -2.89 0.54 -14.32
C LEU A 116 -2.42 -0.17 -15.58
N SER A 117 -1.12 -0.11 -15.89
CA SER A 117 -0.54 -0.83 -17.04
C SER A 117 -0.67 -2.35 -16.86
N ARG A 118 -0.48 -2.88 -15.66
CA ARG A 118 -0.71 -4.31 -15.36
C ARG A 118 -2.17 -4.70 -15.64
N ILE A 119 -3.16 -3.88 -15.26
CA ILE A 119 -4.57 -4.16 -15.51
C ILE A 119 -4.86 -4.25 -17.02
N VAL A 120 -4.32 -3.33 -17.81
CA VAL A 120 -4.53 -3.32 -19.28
C VAL A 120 -3.92 -4.55 -19.98
N VAL A 121 -2.78 -5.05 -19.48
CA VAL A 121 -2.03 -6.17 -20.11
C VAL A 121 -2.54 -7.55 -19.69
N ILE A 122 -3.30 -7.66 -18.59
CA ILE A 122 -3.74 -8.96 -18.08
C ILE A 122 -4.67 -9.70 -19.04
N LYS A 123 -4.21 -10.88 -19.51
CA LYS A 123 -4.95 -11.80 -20.40
C LYS A 123 -5.58 -13.02 -19.69
N ARG A 124 -5.28 -13.31 -18.41
CA ARG A 124 -5.76 -14.50 -17.67
C ARG A 124 -6.81 -14.15 -16.61
N LYS A 125 -7.83 -15.02 -16.48
CA LYS A 125 -9.13 -14.72 -15.89
C LYS A 125 -9.35 -15.08 -14.41
N ASP A 126 -8.57 -15.96 -13.81
CA ASP A 126 -9.01 -16.67 -12.60
C ASP A 126 -8.40 -16.18 -11.26
N GLN A 127 -7.27 -15.47 -11.27
CA GLN A 127 -6.64 -14.87 -10.07
C GLN A 127 -6.68 -13.33 -10.06
N VAL A 128 -7.25 -12.72 -11.07
CA VAL A 128 -7.06 -11.31 -11.45
C VAL A 128 -7.99 -10.36 -10.71
N ASN A 129 -9.15 -10.84 -10.22
CA ASN A 129 -10.18 -9.94 -9.68
C ASN A 129 -9.74 -9.20 -8.41
N ASP A 130 -9.07 -9.88 -7.49
CA ASP A 130 -8.65 -9.25 -6.22
C ASP A 130 -7.40 -8.40 -6.41
N ASP A 131 -6.53 -8.75 -7.37
CA ASP A 131 -5.38 -7.92 -7.76
C ASP A 131 -5.86 -6.60 -8.42
N VAL A 132 -6.78 -6.68 -9.39
CA VAL A 132 -7.36 -5.49 -10.05
C VAL A 132 -8.04 -4.57 -9.04
N HIS A 133 -8.85 -5.13 -8.12
CA HIS A 133 -9.50 -4.36 -7.07
C HIS A 133 -8.48 -3.63 -6.18
N THR A 134 -7.44 -4.35 -5.78
CA THR A 134 -6.35 -3.81 -4.95
C THR A 134 -5.59 -2.70 -5.68
N TRP A 135 -5.25 -2.90 -6.96
CA TRP A 135 -4.49 -1.91 -7.73
C TRP A 135 -5.30 -0.64 -8.04
N LEU A 136 -6.58 -0.76 -8.37
CA LEU A 136 -7.46 0.41 -8.52
C LEU A 136 -7.63 1.17 -7.21
N SER A 137 -7.84 0.45 -6.10
CA SER A 137 -7.95 1.04 -4.76
C SER A 137 -6.67 1.77 -4.35
N ALA A 138 -5.50 1.18 -4.65
CA ALA A 138 -4.20 1.76 -4.35
C ALA A 138 -3.89 2.97 -5.26
N ALA A 139 -4.25 2.93 -6.54
CA ALA A 139 -4.11 4.07 -7.45
C ALA A 139 -4.88 5.30 -6.95
N LEU A 140 -6.12 5.09 -6.46
CA LEU A 140 -6.90 6.16 -5.86
C LEU A 140 -6.25 6.67 -4.55
N THR A 141 -5.74 5.77 -3.71
CA THR A 141 -5.00 6.14 -2.49
C THR A 141 -3.76 6.96 -2.81
N ASN A 142 -2.98 6.56 -3.82
CA ASN A 142 -1.78 7.28 -4.25
C ASN A 142 -2.13 8.72 -4.69
N GLN A 143 -3.23 8.89 -5.41
CA GLN A 143 -3.70 10.21 -5.84
C GLN A 143 -4.07 11.11 -4.64
N GLU A 144 -4.81 10.58 -3.66
CA GLU A 144 -5.18 11.30 -2.44
C GLU A 144 -3.93 11.63 -1.59
N THR A 145 -2.96 10.73 -1.52
CA THR A 145 -1.70 10.95 -0.79
C THR A 145 -0.85 12.04 -1.46
N CYS A 146 -0.74 12.06 -2.79
CA CYS A 146 -0.07 13.14 -3.52
C CYS A 146 -0.69 14.49 -3.19
N LYS A 147 -2.02 14.60 -3.25
CA LYS A 147 -2.75 15.81 -2.89
C LYS A 147 -2.48 16.25 -1.45
N GLN A 148 -2.45 15.30 -0.52
CA GLN A 148 -2.15 15.57 0.89
C GLN A 148 -0.72 16.08 1.08
N SER A 149 0.29 15.42 0.49
CA SER A 149 1.69 15.86 0.56
C SER A 149 1.87 17.32 0.11
N LEU A 150 1.18 17.71 -0.98
CA LEU A 150 1.20 19.09 -1.47
C LEU A 150 0.50 20.07 -0.51
N SER A 151 -0.60 19.65 0.14
CA SER A 151 -1.38 20.52 1.03
C SER A 151 -0.74 20.74 2.40
N GLU A 152 0.08 19.82 2.88
CA GLU A 152 0.76 19.92 4.19
C GLU A 152 1.86 21.01 4.20
N LYS A 153 2.26 21.53 3.03
CA LYS A 153 3.31 22.55 2.91
C LYS A 153 2.79 23.78 2.18
N SER A 154 2.55 24.87 2.90
CA SER A 154 2.04 26.14 2.36
C SER A 154 2.93 26.75 1.27
N SER A 155 4.25 26.50 1.32
CA SER A 155 5.21 26.96 0.29
C SER A 155 4.95 26.35 -1.09
N PHE A 156 4.21 25.23 -1.19
CA PHE A 156 3.90 24.53 -2.44
C PHE A 156 2.43 24.70 -2.88
N ASN A 157 1.69 25.67 -2.33
CA ASN A 157 0.30 25.92 -2.72
C ASN A 157 0.13 26.18 -4.22
N LYS A 158 1.09 26.85 -4.88
CA LYS A 158 1.07 27.10 -6.33
C LYS A 158 1.14 25.79 -7.13
N ASP A 159 1.97 24.85 -6.71
CA ASP A 159 2.12 23.53 -7.34
C ASP A 159 0.88 22.69 -7.11
N GLY A 160 0.29 22.76 -5.91
CA GLY A 160 -1.00 22.15 -5.59
C GLY A 160 -2.11 22.65 -6.50
N ILE A 161 -2.20 23.97 -6.75
CA ILE A 161 -3.15 24.57 -7.68
C ILE A 161 -2.89 24.10 -9.12
N ALA A 162 -1.63 24.07 -9.56
CA ALA A 162 -1.26 23.59 -10.89
C ALA A 162 -1.63 22.11 -11.10
N MET A 163 -1.41 21.27 -10.09
CA MET A 163 -1.73 19.85 -10.10
C MET A 163 -3.22 19.54 -9.96
N ASP A 164 -4.02 20.42 -9.34
CA ASP A 164 -5.40 20.14 -8.91
C ASP A 164 -6.33 19.75 -10.08
N SER A 165 -6.20 20.41 -11.24
CA SER A 165 -6.99 20.07 -12.44
C SER A 165 -6.72 18.63 -12.92
N PHE A 166 -5.46 18.20 -12.95
CA PHE A 166 -5.06 16.86 -13.34
C PHE A 166 -5.45 15.85 -12.25
N ALA A 167 -5.28 16.23 -10.99
CA ALA A 167 -5.69 15.45 -9.83
C ALA A 167 -7.19 15.12 -9.88
N ARG A 168 -8.05 16.10 -10.11
CA ARG A 168 -9.51 15.88 -10.23
C ARG A 168 -9.87 14.96 -11.38
N LYS A 169 -9.26 15.13 -12.57
CA LYS A 169 -9.51 14.26 -13.72
C LYS A 169 -9.09 12.81 -13.42
N LEU A 170 -7.91 12.62 -12.84
CA LEU A 170 -7.40 11.30 -12.47
C LEU A 170 -8.28 10.65 -11.40
N THR A 171 -8.63 11.37 -10.33
CA THR A 171 -9.56 10.88 -9.29
C THR A 171 -10.88 10.45 -9.91
N GLY A 172 -11.50 11.28 -10.74
CA GLY A 172 -12.78 10.96 -11.38
C GLY A 172 -12.72 9.72 -12.27
N SER A 173 -11.67 9.55 -13.07
CA SER A 173 -11.51 8.35 -13.91
C SER A 173 -11.20 7.09 -13.10
N LEU A 174 -10.41 7.18 -12.01
CA LEU A 174 -10.14 6.07 -11.10
C LEU A 174 -11.40 5.63 -10.34
N THR A 175 -12.17 6.57 -9.79
CA THR A 175 -13.45 6.29 -9.12
C THR A 175 -14.43 5.61 -10.09
N ASN A 176 -14.54 6.09 -11.32
CA ASN A 176 -15.38 5.46 -12.34
C ASN A 176 -14.91 4.03 -12.68
N SER A 177 -13.61 3.83 -12.85
CA SER A 177 -13.06 2.49 -13.12
C SER A 177 -13.33 1.51 -11.95
N LEU A 178 -13.22 2.00 -10.71
CA LEU A 178 -13.48 1.22 -9.51
C LEU A 178 -14.97 0.88 -9.37
N ASP A 179 -15.88 1.83 -9.64
CA ASP A 179 -17.33 1.60 -9.62
C ASP A 179 -17.75 0.58 -10.69
N MET A 180 -17.25 0.72 -11.91
CA MET A 180 -17.50 -0.24 -13.00
C MET A 180 -17.04 -1.65 -12.61
N PHE A 181 -15.84 -1.77 -12.02
CA PHE A 181 -15.28 -3.04 -11.57
C PHE A 181 -16.17 -3.71 -10.51
N VAL A 182 -16.57 -2.96 -9.47
CA VAL A 182 -17.39 -3.49 -8.36
C VAL A 182 -18.80 -3.83 -8.84
N SER A 183 -19.37 -3.02 -9.73
CA SER A 183 -20.70 -3.26 -10.32
C SER A 183 -20.73 -4.54 -11.15
N ASP A 184 -19.70 -4.81 -11.95
CA ASP A 184 -19.58 -6.05 -12.73
C ASP A 184 -19.37 -7.27 -11.82
N LYS A 185 -18.59 -7.14 -10.73
CA LYS A 185 -18.40 -8.19 -9.73
C LYS A 185 -19.72 -8.55 -9.03
N ARG A 186 -20.55 -7.58 -8.68
CA ARG A 186 -21.89 -7.80 -8.08
C ARG A 186 -22.84 -8.52 -9.04
N LYS A 187 -22.89 -8.12 -10.32
CA LYS A 187 -23.71 -8.79 -11.34
C LYS A 187 -23.31 -10.24 -11.54
N SER A 188 -22.03 -10.55 -11.60
CA SER A 188 -21.54 -11.92 -11.76
C SER A 188 -21.84 -12.80 -10.54
N SER A 189 -21.88 -12.23 -9.33
CA SER A 189 -22.23 -12.94 -8.10
C SER A 189 -23.73 -13.23 -7.98
N SER A 190 -24.60 -12.39 -8.55
CA SER A 190 -26.07 -12.61 -8.50
C SER A 190 -26.58 -13.69 -9.48
N TYR A 191 -25.79 -14.07 -10.49
CA TYR A 191 -26.11 -15.16 -11.43
C TYR A 191 -25.57 -16.54 -11.03
N GLY A 192 -24.88 -16.65 -9.89
CA GLY A 192 -24.19 -17.85 -9.44
C GLY A 192 -24.60 -18.29 -8.03
N VAL A 193 -25.87 -18.63 -7.84
CA VAL A 193 -26.25 -19.49 -6.70
C VAL A 193 -25.97 -20.95 -7.10
N ILE A 194 -25.21 -21.67 -6.23
CA ILE A 194 -24.82 -23.09 -6.29
C ILE A 194 -23.51 -23.33 -7.08
N GLY A 195 -22.42 -23.07 -6.44
CA GLY A 195 -21.14 -23.68 -6.71
C GLY A 195 -20.35 -23.62 -5.42
N GLY A 196 -20.39 -24.69 -4.61
CA GLY A 196 -19.64 -24.77 -3.37
C GLY A 196 -18.20 -24.38 -3.61
N ARG A 197 -17.67 -23.42 -2.84
CA ARG A 197 -16.23 -23.21 -2.73
C ARG A 197 -15.65 -24.56 -2.34
N LYS A 198 -14.91 -25.17 -3.27
CA LYS A 198 -14.11 -26.34 -2.97
C LYS A 198 -13.15 -25.88 -1.87
N LEU A 199 -13.39 -26.30 -0.63
CA LEU A 199 -12.41 -26.24 0.43
C LEU A 199 -11.20 -27.01 -0.12
N LEU A 200 -10.14 -26.31 -0.46
CA LEU A 200 -8.85 -26.95 -0.68
C LEU A 200 -8.52 -27.65 0.64
N SER A 201 -8.25 -28.95 0.58
CA SER A 201 -7.76 -29.68 1.73
C SER A 201 -6.50 -29.02 2.26
N ASP A 202 -6.26 -29.07 3.56
CA ASP A 202 -5.15 -28.40 4.27
C ASP A 202 -3.73 -28.80 3.77
N HIS A 203 -3.62 -29.61 2.71
CA HIS A 203 -2.37 -30.14 2.18
C HIS A 203 -2.02 -29.74 0.74
N ASP A 204 -2.87 -29.00 0.02
CA ASP A 204 -2.58 -28.61 -1.37
C ASP A 204 -2.00 -27.19 -1.46
N PHE A 205 -0.67 -27.10 -1.34
CA PHE A 205 0.05 -25.88 -1.73
C PHE A 205 0.03 -25.71 -3.26
N PRO A 206 -0.12 -24.49 -3.78
CA PRO A 206 0.03 -24.22 -5.19
C PRO A 206 1.39 -24.72 -5.69
N THR A 207 1.40 -25.52 -6.75
CA THR A 207 2.61 -26.19 -7.28
C THR A 207 3.69 -25.25 -7.79
N TRP A 208 3.39 -23.96 -7.91
CA TRP A 208 4.33 -22.91 -8.33
C TRP A 208 5.17 -22.30 -7.18
N VAL A 209 4.89 -22.66 -5.92
CA VAL A 209 5.67 -22.21 -4.76
C VAL A 209 6.85 -23.14 -4.57
N SER A 210 8.07 -22.63 -4.71
CA SER A 210 9.28 -23.40 -4.48
C SER A 210 9.37 -23.89 -3.01
N SER A 211 9.98 -25.03 -2.78
CA SER A 211 10.20 -25.55 -1.42
C SER A 211 11.09 -24.63 -0.58
N SER A 212 11.95 -23.84 -1.22
CA SER A 212 12.80 -22.83 -0.57
C SER A 212 12.01 -21.63 -0.05
N ASP A 213 10.96 -21.20 -0.75
CA ASP A 213 10.13 -20.06 -0.31
C ASP A 213 9.22 -20.42 0.87
N ARG A 214 8.90 -21.71 1.06
CA ARG A 214 8.02 -22.19 2.15
C ARG A 214 8.58 -22.02 3.56
N LYS A 215 9.90 -21.94 3.70
CA LYS A 215 10.61 -21.85 5.00
C LYS A 215 11.20 -20.46 5.28
N LEU A 216 10.93 -19.48 4.45
CA LEU A 216 11.67 -18.22 4.41
C LEU A 216 11.66 -17.46 5.75
N LEU A 217 10.54 -17.45 6.48
CA LEU A 217 10.42 -16.72 7.74
C LEU A 217 10.74 -17.55 9.00
N GLU A 218 10.87 -18.87 8.87
CA GLU A 218 11.33 -19.77 9.94
C GLU A 218 12.81 -20.13 9.82
N ALA A 219 13.38 -19.95 8.61
CA ALA A 219 14.77 -20.26 8.33
C ALA A 219 15.74 -19.44 9.20
N SER A 220 16.85 -20.02 9.60
CA SER A 220 17.96 -19.28 10.20
C SER A 220 18.55 -18.28 9.19
N VAL A 221 19.32 -17.30 9.68
CA VAL A 221 19.96 -16.31 8.80
C VAL A 221 20.90 -16.99 7.81
N GLU A 222 21.61 -18.03 8.25
CA GLU A 222 22.55 -18.81 7.44
C GLU A 222 21.81 -19.57 6.32
N GLU A 223 20.64 -20.14 6.61
CA GLU A 223 19.81 -20.84 5.62
C GLU A 223 19.25 -19.88 4.55
N LEU A 224 19.00 -18.61 4.92
CA LEU A 224 18.51 -17.59 4.00
C LEU A 224 19.55 -17.14 2.95
N ARG A 225 20.84 -17.39 3.18
CA ARG A 225 21.96 -16.98 2.31
C ARG A 225 21.84 -15.51 1.90
N PRO A 226 22.05 -14.55 2.81
CA PRO A 226 21.86 -13.13 2.52
C PRO A 226 22.72 -12.66 1.34
N HIS A 227 22.14 -11.81 0.48
CA HIS A 227 22.87 -11.13 -0.60
C HIS A 227 23.80 -10.04 -0.07
N ALA A 228 23.48 -9.48 1.09
CA ALA A 228 24.29 -8.51 1.81
C ALA A 228 24.13 -8.71 3.31
N VAL A 229 25.23 -8.49 4.05
CA VAL A 229 25.25 -8.43 5.51
C VAL A 229 25.66 -7.03 5.91
N VAL A 230 24.80 -6.35 6.67
CA VAL A 230 25.07 -5.02 7.20
C VAL A 230 25.48 -5.12 8.65
N ALA A 231 26.66 -4.61 8.99
CA ALA A 231 27.15 -4.52 10.36
C ALA A 231 27.79 -3.17 10.61
N ALA A 232 27.33 -2.45 11.64
CA ALA A 232 27.79 -1.11 11.96
C ALA A 232 29.29 -1.06 12.35
N ASP A 233 29.81 -2.13 12.91
CA ASP A 233 31.22 -2.31 13.28
C ASP A 233 32.14 -2.61 12.08
N GLY A 234 31.57 -2.86 10.90
CA GLY A 234 32.30 -3.18 9.67
C GLY A 234 32.64 -4.65 9.47
N SER A 235 32.13 -5.56 10.31
CA SER A 235 32.30 -7.03 10.14
C SER A 235 31.45 -7.60 8.99
N GLY A 236 30.44 -6.86 8.50
CA GLY A 236 29.59 -7.22 7.38
C GLY A 236 30.17 -6.83 6.01
N THR A 237 29.42 -7.12 4.95
CA THR A 237 29.73 -6.67 3.58
C THR A 237 29.48 -5.18 3.36
N HIS A 238 28.60 -4.57 4.17
CA HIS A 238 28.22 -3.16 4.13
C HIS A 238 28.14 -2.58 5.54
N ARG A 239 28.38 -1.27 5.68
CA ARG A 239 28.28 -0.58 6.96
C ARG A 239 26.94 0.09 7.18
N SER A 240 26.18 0.36 6.11
CA SER A 240 24.87 0.96 6.17
C SER A 240 23.81 0.16 5.41
N VAL A 241 22.56 0.28 5.83
CA VAL A 241 21.43 -0.37 5.16
C VAL A 241 21.19 0.26 3.79
N ALA A 242 21.39 1.57 3.67
CA ALA A 242 21.25 2.29 2.41
C ALA A 242 22.23 1.80 1.35
N GLU A 243 23.52 1.55 1.72
CA GLU A 243 24.52 0.97 0.80
C GLU A 243 24.11 -0.43 0.36
N ALA A 244 23.67 -1.29 1.29
CA ALA A 244 23.22 -2.64 0.97
C ALA A 244 22.00 -2.63 0.02
N LEU A 245 21.02 -1.76 0.25
CA LEU A 245 19.86 -1.59 -0.65
C LEU A 245 20.30 -1.12 -2.04
N ALA A 246 21.26 -0.20 -2.14
CA ALA A 246 21.78 0.32 -3.41
C ALA A 246 22.58 -0.74 -4.19
N SER A 247 23.23 -1.68 -3.50
CA SER A 247 24.05 -2.74 -4.11
C SER A 247 23.22 -3.89 -4.70
N LEU A 248 21.93 -4.00 -4.37
CA LEU A 248 21.09 -5.09 -4.85
C LEU A 248 20.97 -5.09 -6.37
N ALA A 249 21.27 -6.24 -6.97
CA ALA A 249 21.09 -6.43 -8.41
C ALA A 249 19.61 -6.34 -8.80
N LYS A 250 19.33 -5.79 -9.98
CA LYS A 250 17.99 -5.83 -10.58
C LYS A 250 17.68 -7.26 -11.04
N GLY A 251 16.99 -8.02 -10.20
CA GLY A 251 16.61 -9.41 -10.46
C GLY A 251 15.14 -9.66 -10.22
N SER A 252 14.65 -10.83 -10.66
CA SER A 252 13.26 -11.28 -10.43
C SER A 252 13.07 -12.04 -9.12
N GLY A 253 14.15 -12.42 -8.44
CA GLY A 253 14.14 -13.17 -7.17
C GLY A 253 13.98 -12.27 -5.95
N ARG A 254 13.95 -12.90 -4.77
CA ARG A 254 13.96 -12.22 -3.48
C ARG A 254 15.38 -11.81 -3.10
N SER A 255 15.56 -10.54 -2.78
CA SER A 255 16.83 -10.02 -2.28
C SER A 255 16.78 -9.97 -0.76
N VAL A 256 17.64 -10.75 -0.09
CA VAL A 256 17.73 -10.82 1.36
C VAL A 256 18.91 -9.98 1.86
N ILE A 257 18.65 -9.08 2.79
CA ILE A 257 19.66 -8.31 3.51
C ILE A 257 19.57 -8.68 4.99
N HIS A 258 20.66 -9.20 5.54
CA HIS A 258 20.81 -9.43 6.98
C HIS A 258 21.37 -8.17 7.63
N LEU A 259 20.71 -7.71 8.68
CA LEU A 259 21.12 -6.59 9.50
C LEU A 259 21.58 -7.13 10.85
N ALA A 260 22.88 -7.16 11.09
CA ALA A 260 23.45 -7.60 12.36
C ALA A 260 22.93 -6.73 13.52
N ALA A 261 22.99 -7.26 14.74
CA ALA A 261 22.66 -6.52 15.94
C ALA A 261 23.39 -5.18 15.99
N GLY A 262 22.65 -4.10 16.20
CA GLY A 262 23.19 -2.74 16.19
C GLY A 262 22.12 -1.69 15.97
N THR A 263 22.50 -0.42 16.06
CA THR A 263 21.62 0.72 15.83
C THR A 263 22.06 1.48 14.58
N TYR A 264 21.18 1.48 13.58
CA TYR A 264 21.37 2.11 12.27
C TYR A 264 20.59 3.43 12.23
N LYS A 265 21.30 4.56 12.28
CA LYS A 265 20.69 5.90 12.24
C LYS A 265 20.50 6.34 10.79
N GLU A 266 19.44 5.84 10.16
CA GLU A 266 19.18 6.03 8.74
C GLU A 266 17.70 6.32 8.46
N ASN A 267 17.43 7.13 7.41
CA ASN A 267 16.09 7.19 6.80
C ASN A 267 16.16 6.48 5.45
N LEU A 268 15.41 5.41 5.29
CA LEU A 268 15.50 4.48 4.16
C LEU A 268 14.25 4.58 3.28
N ASN A 269 14.46 4.61 1.96
CA ASN A 269 13.39 4.47 0.98
C ASN A 269 13.69 3.28 0.06
N ILE A 270 12.79 2.28 0.05
CA ILE A 270 12.77 1.15 -0.87
C ILE A 270 11.71 1.48 -1.93
N PRO A 271 12.09 2.01 -3.10
CA PRO A 271 11.15 2.50 -4.10
C PRO A 271 10.31 1.39 -4.72
N SER A 272 9.19 1.73 -5.38
CA SER A 272 8.25 0.78 -6.01
C SER A 272 8.92 -0.16 -7.03
N LYS A 273 9.99 0.29 -7.66
CA LYS A 273 10.78 -0.50 -8.63
C LYS A 273 11.68 -1.56 -7.97
N GLN A 274 11.96 -1.44 -6.66
CA GLN A 274 12.82 -2.38 -5.91
C GLN A 274 11.96 -3.42 -5.19
N LYS A 275 11.57 -4.47 -5.91
CA LYS A 275 10.63 -5.50 -5.46
C LYS A 275 11.32 -6.63 -4.71
N ASN A 276 10.51 -7.37 -3.93
CA ASN A 276 10.92 -8.58 -3.23
C ASN A 276 12.13 -8.39 -2.30
N VAL A 277 12.26 -7.21 -1.68
CA VAL A 277 13.28 -6.96 -0.66
C VAL A 277 12.86 -7.60 0.66
N MET A 278 13.77 -8.33 1.29
CA MET A 278 13.62 -8.87 2.63
C MET A 278 14.72 -8.33 3.54
N LEU A 279 14.33 -7.68 4.61
CA LEU A 279 15.21 -7.26 5.69
C LEU A 279 15.06 -8.23 6.86
N VAL A 280 16.16 -8.78 7.35
CA VAL A 280 16.19 -9.73 8.48
C VAL A 280 17.16 -9.21 9.52
N GLY A 281 16.68 -9.00 10.74
CA GLY A 281 17.52 -8.64 11.90
C GLY A 281 17.83 -9.80 12.81
N ASP A 282 18.60 -9.53 13.85
CA ASP A 282 18.96 -10.48 14.93
C ASP A 282 17.96 -10.47 16.09
N GLY A 283 16.87 -9.72 15.97
CA GLY A 283 15.78 -9.68 16.94
C GLY A 283 15.31 -8.28 17.32
N LYS A 284 14.08 -8.24 17.87
CA LYS A 284 13.50 -7.02 18.46
C LYS A 284 14.46 -6.43 19.49
N GLY A 285 14.73 -5.13 19.44
CA GLY A 285 15.64 -4.42 20.34
C GLY A 285 17.12 -4.68 20.10
N LYS A 286 17.49 -5.72 19.33
CA LYS A 286 18.87 -6.01 18.95
C LYS A 286 19.27 -5.32 17.66
N THR A 287 18.45 -5.44 16.62
CA THR A 287 18.62 -4.73 15.35
C THR A 287 17.63 -3.58 15.29
N VAL A 288 18.13 -2.35 15.31
CA VAL A 288 17.31 -1.14 15.40
C VAL A 288 17.61 -0.19 14.25
N ILE A 289 16.60 0.20 13.47
CA ILE A 289 16.70 1.27 12.49
C ILE A 289 15.98 2.48 13.06
N VAL A 290 16.67 3.61 13.22
CA VAL A 290 16.15 4.80 13.88
C VAL A 290 16.31 6.06 13.05
N GLY A 291 15.22 6.83 12.93
CA GLY A 291 15.18 8.19 12.38
C GLY A 291 14.46 9.13 13.33
N SER A 292 14.40 10.42 12.94
CA SER A 292 13.76 11.47 13.77
C SER A 292 13.07 12.55 12.92
N ARG A 293 12.74 12.24 11.67
CA ARG A 293 11.99 13.18 10.82
C ARG A 293 10.56 13.32 11.33
N SER A 294 10.01 14.54 11.31
CA SER A 294 8.69 14.82 11.83
C SER A 294 8.07 16.05 11.17
N ASN A 295 6.77 16.26 11.36
CA ASN A 295 6.08 17.42 10.83
C ASN A 295 6.65 18.73 11.41
N ARG A 296 6.85 18.81 12.72
CA ARG A 296 7.52 19.95 13.36
C ARG A 296 8.97 20.11 12.93
N GLY A 297 9.63 19.05 12.53
CA GLY A 297 10.97 19.07 11.94
C GLY A 297 10.99 19.54 10.49
N GLY A 298 9.85 19.98 9.93
CA GLY A 298 9.73 20.50 8.57
C GLY A 298 9.39 19.46 7.51
N TRP A 299 9.25 18.19 7.85
CA TRP A 299 8.87 17.12 6.93
C TRP A 299 7.35 17.00 6.80
N ASN A 300 6.82 16.60 5.64
CA ASN A 300 5.44 16.18 5.56
C ASN A 300 5.30 14.75 6.11
N THR A 301 4.07 14.31 6.37
CA THR A 301 3.80 12.98 6.95
C THR A 301 4.40 11.86 6.11
N TYR A 302 4.28 11.93 4.77
CA TYR A 302 4.79 10.93 3.84
C TYR A 302 6.32 10.78 3.91
N GLN A 303 7.04 11.89 3.97
CA GLN A 303 8.52 11.93 3.99
C GLN A 303 9.12 11.73 5.39
N SER A 304 8.31 11.81 6.45
CA SER A 304 8.80 11.65 7.83
C SER A 304 9.26 10.23 8.17
N ALA A 305 8.90 9.24 7.33
CA ALA A 305 9.17 7.84 7.60
C ALA A 305 10.66 7.53 7.82
N THR A 306 10.95 6.80 8.89
CA THR A 306 12.29 6.22 9.10
C THR A 306 12.59 5.18 8.05
N VAL A 307 11.65 4.25 7.82
CA VAL A 307 11.72 3.30 6.70
C VAL A 307 10.45 3.38 5.88
N ALA A 308 10.61 3.57 4.56
CA ALA A 308 9.54 3.55 3.58
C ALA A 308 9.73 2.38 2.63
N ALA A 309 8.74 1.47 2.53
CA ALA A 309 8.77 0.29 1.67
C ALA A 309 7.63 0.35 0.65
N MET A 310 7.95 0.67 -0.61
CA MET A 310 6.99 0.79 -1.71
C MET A 310 7.05 -0.38 -2.69
N GLY A 311 8.18 -1.09 -2.78
CA GLY A 311 8.38 -2.21 -3.71
C GLY A 311 7.59 -3.46 -3.29
N ASP A 312 6.75 -3.98 -4.19
CA ASP A 312 5.90 -5.16 -3.93
C ASP A 312 6.70 -6.36 -3.39
N GLY A 313 6.10 -7.13 -2.48
CA GLY A 313 6.71 -8.30 -1.87
C GLY A 313 7.73 -7.99 -0.76
N PHE A 314 7.66 -6.81 -0.16
CA PHE A 314 8.52 -6.44 0.98
C PHE A 314 8.28 -7.36 2.18
N ILE A 315 9.36 -7.82 2.81
CA ILE A 315 9.32 -8.58 4.06
C ILE A 315 10.29 -7.93 5.07
N ALA A 316 9.84 -7.76 6.30
CA ALA A 316 10.69 -7.43 7.45
C ALA A 316 10.51 -8.49 8.54
N ARG A 317 11.62 -8.94 9.13
CA ARG A 317 11.64 -9.92 10.21
C ARG A 317 12.68 -9.58 11.26
N ASP A 318 12.29 -9.68 12.54
CA ASP A 318 13.21 -9.56 13.69
C ASP A 318 13.94 -8.20 13.77
N ILE A 319 13.25 -7.09 13.44
CA ILE A 319 13.79 -5.72 13.40
C ILE A 319 12.94 -4.79 14.25
N THR A 320 13.58 -3.79 14.85
CA THR A 320 12.89 -2.64 15.46
C THR A 320 13.02 -1.40 14.58
N PHE A 321 11.89 -0.82 14.19
CA PHE A 321 11.78 0.45 13.48
C PHE A 321 11.40 1.54 14.46
N VAL A 322 12.17 2.63 14.54
CA VAL A 322 11.96 3.70 15.51
C VAL A 322 11.87 5.06 14.80
N ASN A 323 10.86 5.85 15.14
CA ASN A 323 10.94 7.29 14.97
C ASN A 323 11.08 7.95 16.34
N SER A 324 12.25 8.54 16.56
CA SER A 324 12.66 9.11 17.85
C SER A 324 12.38 10.61 17.99
N ALA A 325 11.55 11.21 17.14
CA ALA A 325 11.26 12.65 17.17
C ALA A 325 10.59 13.12 18.49
N GLY A 326 9.89 12.20 19.18
CA GLY A 326 9.29 12.47 20.49
C GLY A 326 7.81 12.86 20.45
N PRO A 327 7.16 13.00 21.62
CA PRO A 327 5.70 13.12 21.73
C PRO A 327 5.14 14.45 21.22
N SER A 328 5.93 15.51 21.18
CA SER A 328 5.51 16.85 20.73
C SER A 328 5.86 17.14 19.27
N ALA A 329 6.39 16.17 18.55
CA ALA A 329 6.89 16.34 17.19
C ALA A 329 5.80 16.31 16.08
N GLU A 330 4.55 16.09 16.48
CA GLU A 330 3.40 15.84 15.58
C GLU A 330 3.64 14.57 14.74
N GLN A 331 3.16 14.49 13.49
CA GLN A 331 3.29 13.30 12.65
C GLN A 331 4.77 12.92 12.45
N ALA A 332 5.11 11.68 12.82
CA ALA A 332 6.49 11.18 12.80
C ALA A 332 6.51 9.65 12.60
N VAL A 333 6.57 9.24 11.33
CA VAL A 333 6.38 7.85 10.93
C VAL A 333 7.63 7.01 11.19
N ALA A 334 7.50 5.87 11.87
CA ALA A 334 8.57 4.89 12.01
C ALA A 334 8.66 3.94 10.80
N LEU A 335 7.50 3.46 10.33
CA LEU A 335 7.44 2.56 9.17
C LEU A 335 6.26 2.95 8.27
N ARG A 336 6.52 3.19 6.98
CA ARG A 336 5.53 3.39 5.93
C ARG A 336 5.59 2.24 4.94
N VAL A 337 4.46 1.58 4.68
CA VAL A 337 4.37 0.47 3.74
C VAL A 337 3.30 0.74 2.68
N GLY A 338 3.73 0.78 1.41
CA GLY A 338 2.88 0.87 0.22
C GLY A 338 3.14 -0.31 -0.74
N SER A 339 3.68 -1.39 -0.22
CA SER A 339 4.06 -2.62 -0.92
C SER A 339 2.88 -3.61 -0.94
N ASP A 340 2.57 -4.19 -2.10
CA ASP A 340 1.60 -5.27 -2.18
C ASP A 340 2.18 -6.58 -1.66
N ARG A 341 1.36 -7.38 -0.96
CA ARG A 341 1.75 -8.68 -0.40
C ARG A 341 2.97 -8.57 0.52
N SER A 342 2.98 -7.54 1.35
CA SER A 342 4.06 -7.32 2.31
C SER A 342 3.79 -8.00 3.65
N VAL A 343 4.88 -8.41 4.31
CA VAL A 343 4.86 -9.07 5.62
C VAL A 343 5.80 -8.37 6.59
N VAL A 344 5.31 -8.09 7.80
CA VAL A 344 6.13 -7.64 8.93
C VAL A 344 5.93 -8.63 10.06
N TYR A 345 6.99 -9.36 10.41
CA TYR A 345 6.94 -10.51 11.31
C TYR A 345 7.96 -10.40 12.43
N ARG A 346 7.52 -10.59 13.67
CA ARG A 346 8.35 -10.51 14.89
C ARG A 346 9.17 -9.21 14.98
N CYS A 347 8.56 -8.10 14.54
CA CYS A 347 9.18 -6.78 14.58
C CYS A 347 8.67 -5.93 15.75
N SER A 348 9.33 -4.80 16.00
CA SER A 348 8.79 -3.70 16.82
C SER A 348 8.73 -2.44 15.98
N ILE A 349 7.67 -1.64 16.14
CA ILE A 349 7.46 -0.38 15.44
C ILE A 349 7.13 0.67 16.49
N ASP A 350 8.10 1.54 16.77
CA ASP A 350 8.06 2.45 17.90
C ASP A 350 8.04 3.91 17.46
N GLY A 351 7.06 4.64 17.93
CA GLY A 351 6.91 6.08 17.68
C GLY A 351 5.95 6.72 18.65
N TYR A 352 5.38 7.82 18.20
CA TYR A 352 4.34 8.57 18.92
C TYR A 352 3.15 8.79 18.00
N GLN A 353 2.88 10.02 17.54
CA GLN A 353 1.83 10.26 16.56
C GLN A 353 2.21 9.69 15.19
N ASP A 354 1.27 8.97 14.54
CA ASP A 354 1.44 8.44 13.18
C ASP A 354 2.59 7.42 13.06
N THR A 355 2.74 6.48 14.00
CA THR A 355 3.87 5.54 14.08
C THR A 355 3.96 4.61 12.88
N LEU A 356 2.85 3.93 12.52
CA LEU A 356 2.77 2.97 11.41
C LEU A 356 1.83 3.47 10.33
N TYR A 357 2.39 3.78 9.16
CA TYR A 357 1.65 4.18 7.98
C TYR A 357 1.41 2.99 7.04
N THR A 358 0.25 2.34 7.16
CA THR A 358 -0.21 1.30 6.24
C THR A 358 -0.81 1.96 4.99
N LEU A 359 0.06 2.49 4.10
CA LEU A 359 -0.31 3.41 3.04
C LEU A 359 -1.33 2.82 2.06
N SER A 360 -1.03 1.69 1.44
CA SER A 360 -1.87 1.11 0.38
C SER A 360 -1.58 -0.38 0.16
N LYS A 361 -2.39 -1.03 -0.68
CA LYS A 361 -2.26 -2.43 -1.14
C LYS A 361 -2.49 -3.44 0.00
N ARG A 362 -2.07 -4.73 -0.16
CA ARG A 362 -2.30 -5.80 0.82
C ARG A 362 -1.10 -5.96 1.73
N GLN A 363 -1.35 -5.96 3.04
CA GLN A 363 -0.31 -6.04 4.07
C GLN A 363 -0.70 -7.02 5.18
N PHE A 364 0.28 -7.70 5.75
CA PHE A 364 0.12 -8.61 6.86
C PHE A 364 1.17 -8.37 7.94
N TYR A 365 0.72 -8.20 9.18
CA TYR A 365 1.56 -8.02 10.37
C TYR A 365 1.29 -9.14 11.35
N ARG A 366 2.34 -9.79 11.86
CA ARG A 366 2.20 -10.86 12.85
C ARG A 366 3.28 -10.79 13.91
N GLU A 367 2.90 -11.09 15.16
CA GLU A 367 3.81 -11.14 16.33
C GLU A 367 4.66 -9.87 16.45
N THR A 368 4.08 -8.74 16.05
CA THR A 368 4.74 -7.43 15.98
C THR A 368 4.19 -6.53 17.09
N ASP A 369 5.09 -5.84 17.78
CA ASP A 369 4.74 -4.85 18.78
C ASP A 369 4.64 -3.48 18.08
N ILE A 370 3.52 -2.78 18.24
CA ILE A 370 3.28 -1.47 17.63
C ILE A 370 2.95 -0.50 18.75
N THR A 371 3.80 0.50 18.94
CA THR A 371 3.69 1.45 20.05
C THR A 371 3.57 2.88 19.55
N GLY A 372 2.58 3.62 20.05
CA GLY A 372 2.38 5.02 19.65
C GLY A 372 1.37 5.78 20.51
N THR A 373 0.86 6.88 19.96
CA THR A 373 -0.09 7.78 20.67
C THR A 373 -1.31 8.07 19.78
N VAL A 374 -1.34 9.22 19.12
CA VAL A 374 -2.44 9.64 18.24
C VAL A 374 -2.28 8.96 16.89
N ASP A 375 -3.36 8.28 16.42
CA ASP A 375 -3.44 7.68 15.07
C ASP A 375 -2.26 6.75 14.74
N PHE A 376 -1.78 5.99 15.75
CA PHE A 376 -0.49 5.33 15.62
C PHE A 376 -0.48 4.15 14.61
N ILE A 377 -1.65 3.74 14.09
CA ILE A 377 -1.80 2.87 12.92
C ILE A 377 -2.75 3.55 11.95
N PHE A 378 -2.25 4.08 10.85
CA PHE A 378 -3.07 4.86 9.93
C PHE A 378 -2.75 4.54 8.46
N GLY A 379 -3.64 4.92 7.56
CA GLY A 379 -3.47 4.73 6.13
C GLY A 379 -4.69 4.12 5.44
N ASN A 380 -4.50 3.68 4.18
CA ASN A 380 -5.58 3.17 3.34
C ASN A 380 -5.19 1.87 2.60
N SER A 381 -4.52 0.96 3.27
CA SER A 381 -4.25 -0.40 2.78
C SER A 381 -5.41 -1.36 3.08
N ALA A 382 -5.39 -2.54 2.49
CA ALA A 382 -6.09 -3.71 2.98
C ALA A 382 -5.12 -4.46 3.91
N VAL A 383 -5.23 -4.26 5.22
CA VAL A 383 -4.28 -4.81 6.19
C VAL A 383 -4.94 -5.70 7.23
N VAL A 384 -4.28 -6.83 7.52
CA VAL A 384 -4.58 -7.66 8.69
C VAL A 384 -3.40 -7.60 9.66
N ILE A 385 -3.70 -7.22 10.90
CA ILE A 385 -2.79 -7.21 12.03
C ILE A 385 -3.23 -8.36 12.94
N GLN A 386 -2.41 -9.41 13.04
CA GLN A 386 -2.78 -10.66 13.71
C GLN A 386 -1.76 -11.04 14.78
N SER A 387 -2.23 -11.41 15.96
CA SER A 387 -1.39 -11.84 17.10
C SER A 387 -0.31 -10.81 17.47
N CYS A 388 -0.65 -9.52 17.42
CA CYS A 388 0.24 -8.40 17.69
C CYS A 388 -0.08 -7.74 19.04
N ASN A 389 0.90 -7.02 19.60
CA ASN A 389 0.68 -6.16 20.75
C ASN A 389 0.58 -4.70 20.27
N LEU A 390 -0.54 -4.06 20.52
CA LEU A 390 -0.80 -2.66 20.18
C LEU A 390 -0.79 -1.87 21.49
N VAL A 391 0.21 -1.02 21.64
CA VAL A 391 0.46 -0.36 22.94
C VAL A 391 0.34 1.16 22.80
N SER A 392 -0.70 1.74 23.37
CA SER A 392 -0.74 3.20 23.49
C SER A 392 0.15 3.66 24.64
N ARG A 393 0.97 4.68 24.39
CA ARG A 393 1.85 5.27 25.41
C ARG A 393 1.41 6.68 25.78
N LYS A 394 1.94 7.20 26.88
CA LYS A 394 1.71 8.59 27.24
C LYS A 394 2.34 9.52 26.20
N GLY A 395 1.53 10.42 25.65
CA GLY A 395 1.94 11.44 24.67
C GLY A 395 1.80 12.85 25.21
N SER A 396 1.77 13.82 24.29
CA SER A 396 1.43 15.22 24.58
C SER A 396 -0.09 15.46 24.61
N SER A 397 -0.87 14.55 24.03
CA SER A 397 -2.34 14.57 24.06
C SER A 397 -2.85 13.74 25.24
N GLU A 398 -4.00 14.13 25.80
CA GLU A 398 -4.73 13.35 26.82
C GLU A 398 -5.41 12.11 26.22
N GLN A 399 -5.63 12.09 24.90
CA GLN A 399 -6.32 11.02 24.19
C GLN A 399 -5.38 10.37 23.18
N ASN A 400 -5.49 9.05 23.08
CA ASN A 400 -4.80 8.24 22.07
C ASN A 400 -5.81 7.56 21.14
N TYR A 401 -5.38 7.30 19.91
CA TYR A 401 -6.18 6.61 18.92
C TYR A 401 -5.35 5.49 18.31
N VAL A 402 -5.82 4.24 18.43
CA VAL A 402 -5.11 3.08 17.87
C VAL A 402 -5.09 3.18 16.35
N THR A 403 -6.24 3.51 15.73
CA THR A 403 -6.35 3.55 14.26
C THR A 403 -6.92 4.87 13.74
N ALA A 404 -6.44 5.27 12.54
CA ALA A 404 -7.03 6.33 11.72
C ALA A 404 -7.08 5.85 10.26
N GLN A 405 -8.12 5.11 9.90
CA GLN A 405 -8.20 4.50 8.58
C GLN A 405 -8.74 5.50 7.54
N GLY A 406 -8.11 5.51 6.34
CA GLY A 406 -8.23 6.55 5.32
C GLY A 406 -9.00 6.17 4.05
N ARG A 407 -9.98 5.26 4.09
CA ARG A 407 -10.80 4.90 2.93
C ARG A 407 -11.68 6.08 2.49
N SER A 408 -11.45 6.54 1.26
CA SER A 408 -12.10 7.74 0.70
C SER A 408 -13.26 7.43 -0.27
N ASP A 409 -13.35 6.19 -0.78
CA ASP A 409 -14.37 5.74 -1.73
C ASP A 409 -15.03 4.45 -1.25
N PRO A 410 -16.38 4.30 -1.36
CA PRO A 410 -17.10 3.11 -0.88
C PRO A 410 -16.76 1.84 -1.66
N ASN A 411 -16.16 1.94 -2.84
CA ASN A 411 -15.78 0.80 -3.67
C ASN A 411 -14.33 0.32 -3.43
N GLN A 412 -13.50 1.05 -2.66
CA GLN A 412 -12.15 0.57 -2.29
C GLN A 412 -12.26 -0.68 -1.41
N ASN A 413 -11.38 -1.68 -1.64
CA ASN A 413 -11.31 -2.91 -0.82
C ASN A 413 -10.51 -2.75 0.48
N THR A 414 -10.12 -1.54 0.83
CA THR A 414 -9.22 -1.20 1.92
C THR A 414 -9.88 -1.18 3.29
N GLY A 415 -9.09 -1.24 4.35
CA GLY A 415 -9.51 -1.22 5.75
C GLY A 415 -8.42 -1.75 6.67
N ILE A 416 -8.60 -1.60 7.97
CA ILE A 416 -7.73 -2.16 9.01
C ILE A 416 -8.50 -3.27 9.74
N SER A 417 -7.99 -4.50 9.70
CA SER A 417 -8.49 -5.63 10.48
C SER A 417 -7.48 -5.97 11.57
N ILE A 418 -7.93 -5.95 12.83
CA ILE A 418 -7.13 -6.30 14.01
C ILE A 418 -7.72 -7.59 14.58
N GLN A 419 -6.96 -8.70 14.52
CA GLN A 419 -7.42 -10.03 14.91
C GLN A 419 -6.46 -10.67 15.93
N ASN A 420 -7.02 -11.24 17.00
CA ASN A 420 -6.24 -11.97 18.02
C ASN A 420 -5.09 -11.13 18.61
N CYS A 421 -5.31 -9.83 18.73
CA CYS A 421 -4.30 -8.89 19.23
C CYS A 421 -4.56 -8.57 20.72
N ARG A 422 -3.54 -8.03 21.36
CA ARG A 422 -3.65 -7.40 22.68
C ARG A 422 -3.55 -5.89 22.54
N ILE A 423 -4.56 -5.15 22.96
CA ILE A 423 -4.57 -3.69 22.94
C ILE A 423 -4.52 -3.18 24.37
N THR A 424 -3.43 -2.48 24.71
CA THR A 424 -3.14 -2.02 26.09
C THR A 424 -2.58 -0.60 26.08
N GLY A 425 -2.44 0.00 27.23
CA GLY A 425 -1.64 1.22 27.38
C GLY A 425 -2.24 2.30 28.29
N SER A 426 -2.15 3.56 27.86
CA SER A 426 -2.61 4.72 28.65
C SER A 426 -4.13 4.81 28.66
N THR A 427 -4.71 5.25 29.77
CA THR A 427 -6.15 5.55 29.89
C THR A 427 -6.59 6.60 28.85
N GLY A 428 -7.85 6.52 28.40
CA GLY A 428 -8.37 7.42 27.36
C GLY A 428 -7.98 7.02 25.93
N THR A 429 -7.64 5.75 25.72
CA THR A 429 -7.34 5.21 24.37
C THR A 429 -8.63 4.81 23.66
N TYR A 430 -8.81 5.29 22.44
CA TYR A 430 -9.88 4.89 21.53
C TYR A 430 -9.36 3.84 20.53
N LEU A 431 -10.23 2.93 20.10
CA LEU A 431 -9.90 1.94 19.04
C LEU A 431 -9.63 2.61 17.71
N GLY A 432 -10.22 3.77 17.46
CA GLY A 432 -9.93 4.57 16.29
C GLY A 432 -10.88 5.75 16.07
N ARG A 433 -10.54 6.51 15.01
CA ARG A 433 -11.33 7.62 14.49
C ARG A 433 -11.28 7.69 12.96
N PRO A 434 -12.33 8.21 12.25
CA PRO A 434 -12.40 8.15 10.80
C PRO A 434 -11.60 9.28 10.14
N TRP A 435 -10.40 8.98 9.63
CA TRP A 435 -9.60 9.96 8.89
C TRP A 435 -10.26 10.39 7.57
N LYS A 436 -10.96 9.46 6.88
CA LYS A 436 -11.70 9.76 5.65
C LYS A 436 -13.13 9.21 5.74
N GLN A 437 -13.98 9.67 4.81
CA GLN A 437 -15.44 9.51 4.85
C GLN A 437 -15.93 8.07 4.95
N TYR A 438 -15.24 7.11 4.34
CA TYR A 438 -15.62 5.69 4.32
C TYR A 438 -14.67 4.82 5.16
N SER A 439 -14.01 5.42 6.16
CA SER A 439 -13.08 4.73 7.07
C SER A 439 -13.62 3.38 7.51
N ARG A 440 -12.78 2.33 7.47
CA ARG A 440 -13.18 0.96 7.79
C ARG A 440 -12.18 0.28 8.70
N THR A 441 -12.60 -0.03 9.93
CA THR A 441 -11.78 -0.73 10.92
C THR A 441 -12.60 -1.79 11.63
N VAL A 442 -12.05 -3.01 11.77
CA VAL A 442 -12.67 -4.10 12.52
C VAL A 442 -11.68 -4.63 13.54
N VAL A 443 -12.15 -4.77 14.78
CA VAL A 443 -11.40 -5.36 15.90
C VAL A 443 -12.10 -6.64 16.29
N MET A 444 -11.42 -7.79 16.19
CA MET A 444 -12.04 -9.07 16.44
C MET A 444 -11.13 -10.03 17.21
N GLN A 445 -11.76 -10.84 18.08
CA GLN A 445 -11.10 -11.90 18.86
C GLN A 445 -9.87 -11.41 19.63
N SER A 446 -9.87 -10.13 20.04
CA SER A 446 -8.74 -9.44 20.65
C SER A 446 -8.99 -9.17 22.13
N VAL A 447 -7.91 -9.06 22.89
CA VAL A 447 -7.96 -8.71 24.32
C VAL A 447 -7.80 -7.19 24.44
N LEU A 448 -8.86 -6.53 24.94
CA LEU A 448 -8.90 -5.09 25.18
C LEU A 448 -8.77 -4.84 26.67
N ASP A 449 -7.74 -4.12 27.09
CA ASP A 449 -7.55 -3.84 28.50
C ASP A 449 -8.42 -2.64 28.98
N GLY A 450 -8.35 -2.32 30.28
CA GLY A 450 -9.14 -1.24 30.88
C GLY A 450 -8.75 0.18 30.46
N SER A 451 -7.71 0.36 29.63
CA SER A 451 -7.33 1.66 29.09
C SER A 451 -8.26 2.13 27.96
N ILE A 452 -9.02 1.21 27.35
CA ILE A 452 -9.94 1.54 26.27
C ILE A 452 -11.10 2.38 26.80
N HIS A 453 -11.29 3.55 26.19
CA HIS A 453 -12.40 4.44 26.53
C HIS A 453 -13.75 3.73 26.31
N PRO A 454 -14.74 3.87 27.22
CA PRO A 454 -16.03 3.19 27.10
C PRO A 454 -16.74 3.41 25.76
N SER A 455 -16.65 4.62 25.18
CA SER A 455 -17.19 4.92 23.85
C SER A 455 -16.52 4.12 22.72
N GLY A 456 -15.37 3.51 22.94
CA GLY A 456 -14.59 2.70 22.00
C GLY A 456 -14.02 3.48 20.81
N TRP A 457 -14.82 4.31 20.20
CA TRP A 457 -14.48 5.04 18.97
C TRP A 457 -14.65 6.55 19.16
N SER A 458 -13.92 7.36 18.42
CA SER A 458 -13.97 8.81 18.50
C SER A 458 -14.34 9.42 17.15
N ALA A 459 -15.10 10.51 17.14
CA ALA A 459 -15.35 11.29 15.94
C ALA A 459 -14.08 12.03 15.49
N TRP A 460 -13.94 12.24 14.18
CA TRP A 460 -12.85 13.07 13.64
C TRP A 460 -13.15 14.56 13.82
N SER A 461 -14.35 14.97 13.36
CA SER A 461 -14.86 16.34 13.47
C SER A 461 -16.38 16.33 13.34
N GLY A 462 -17.09 16.73 14.38
CA GLY A 462 -18.55 16.75 14.39
C GLY A 462 -19.16 15.43 13.89
N ASN A 463 -20.07 15.52 12.91
CA ASN A 463 -20.75 14.36 12.33
C ASN A 463 -20.05 13.77 11.09
N PHE A 464 -18.81 14.19 10.79
CA PHE A 464 -18.07 13.70 9.63
C PHE A 464 -17.94 12.17 9.66
N ALA A 465 -18.26 11.52 8.56
CA ALA A 465 -18.14 10.08 8.32
C ALA A 465 -19.03 9.16 9.17
N LEU A 466 -19.73 9.63 10.21
CA LEU A 466 -20.45 8.78 11.18
C LEU A 466 -21.54 7.89 10.57
N LYS A 467 -22.07 8.28 9.39
CA LYS A 467 -23.07 7.50 8.64
C LYS A 467 -22.47 6.59 7.56
N THR A 468 -21.20 6.81 7.18
CA THR A 468 -20.57 6.17 6.01
C THR A 468 -19.36 5.32 6.36
N LEU A 469 -18.78 5.51 7.56
CA LEU A 469 -17.74 4.63 8.09
C LEU A 469 -18.29 3.21 8.32
N TYR A 470 -17.38 2.25 8.46
CA TYR A 470 -17.70 0.88 8.88
C TYR A 470 -16.76 0.47 10.02
N TYR A 471 -17.22 0.61 11.25
CA TYR A 471 -16.48 0.18 12.44
C TYR A 471 -17.17 -1.01 13.05
N GLY A 472 -16.43 -2.11 13.26
CA GLY A 472 -17.00 -3.36 13.75
C GLY A 472 -16.20 -3.99 14.88
N GLU A 473 -16.90 -4.65 15.78
CA GLU A 473 -16.32 -5.44 16.86
C GLU A 473 -16.91 -6.87 16.82
N PHE A 474 -16.05 -7.90 17.08
CA PHE A 474 -16.47 -9.30 17.08
C PHE A 474 -15.65 -10.13 18.07
N GLY A 475 -16.30 -10.76 19.04
CA GLY A 475 -15.69 -11.74 19.94
C GLY A 475 -14.49 -11.24 20.75
N ASN A 476 -14.40 -9.93 21.04
CA ASN A 476 -13.36 -9.34 21.88
C ASN A 476 -13.58 -9.70 23.37
N SER A 477 -12.49 -9.72 24.14
CA SER A 477 -12.46 -10.04 25.56
C SER A 477 -11.66 -9.01 26.35
N GLY A 478 -11.64 -9.13 27.67
CA GLY A 478 -10.94 -8.24 28.59
C GLY A 478 -11.79 -7.05 29.07
N PRO A 479 -11.29 -6.25 30.05
CA PRO A 479 -12.06 -5.20 30.70
C PRO A 479 -12.57 -4.10 29.79
N GLY A 480 -11.86 -3.81 28.67
CA GLY A 480 -12.23 -2.81 27.69
C GLY A 480 -13.18 -3.30 26.60
N SER A 481 -13.61 -4.56 26.61
CA SER A 481 -14.39 -5.17 25.51
C SER A 481 -15.91 -4.95 25.61
N SER A 482 -16.43 -4.40 26.71
CA SER A 482 -17.86 -4.11 26.86
C SER A 482 -18.34 -3.13 25.79
N VAL A 483 -19.39 -3.51 25.06
CA VAL A 483 -19.98 -2.67 24.00
C VAL A 483 -21.13 -1.78 24.51
N SER A 484 -21.54 -1.90 25.78
CA SER A 484 -22.68 -1.17 26.34
C SER A 484 -22.49 0.36 26.38
N GLY A 485 -21.24 0.82 26.47
CA GLY A 485 -20.90 2.25 26.49
C GLY A 485 -20.43 2.79 25.15
N ARG A 486 -20.42 1.97 24.06
CA ARG A 486 -19.92 2.37 22.73
C ARG A 486 -20.78 3.46 22.11
N VAL A 487 -20.18 4.15 21.14
CA VAL A 487 -20.85 5.16 20.32
C VAL A 487 -22.09 4.57 19.61
N ASN A 488 -23.10 5.44 19.40
CA ASN A 488 -24.33 5.07 18.68
C ASN A 488 -24.35 5.73 17.29
N TRP A 489 -23.42 5.33 16.40
CA TRP A 489 -23.34 5.85 15.02
C TRP A 489 -23.93 4.83 14.03
N ALA A 490 -24.54 5.33 12.95
CA ALA A 490 -25.12 4.45 11.92
C ALA A 490 -24.07 3.55 11.22
N GLY A 491 -22.80 3.97 11.19
CA GLY A 491 -21.71 3.17 10.63
C GLY A 491 -20.99 2.26 11.65
N TYR A 492 -21.41 2.24 12.92
CA TYR A 492 -20.83 1.36 13.93
C TYR A 492 -21.65 0.08 14.09
N HIS A 493 -20.95 -1.06 14.13
CA HIS A 493 -21.49 -2.41 14.23
C HIS A 493 -20.97 -3.09 15.50
N PRO A 494 -21.70 -3.03 16.63
CA PRO A 494 -21.24 -3.52 17.94
C PRO A 494 -21.06 -5.05 18.02
N ALA A 495 -21.74 -5.78 17.14
CA ALA A 495 -21.72 -7.25 17.09
C ALA A 495 -21.83 -7.70 15.64
N LEU A 496 -20.69 -7.90 14.99
CA LEU A 496 -20.68 -8.46 13.66
C LEU A 496 -21.20 -9.89 13.69
N THR A 497 -21.91 -10.29 12.63
CA THR A 497 -22.22 -11.70 12.40
C THR A 497 -20.97 -12.49 12.04
N LEU A 498 -21.02 -13.81 12.21
CA LEU A 498 -19.92 -14.70 11.82
C LEU A 498 -19.49 -14.49 10.35
N THR A 499 -20.46 -14.34 9.46
CA THR A 499 -20.20 -14.12 8.02
C THR A 499 -19.52 -12.77 7.75
N GLU A 500 -19.91 -11.70 8.42
CA GLU A 500 -19.27 -10.40 8.30
C GLU A 500 -17.85 -10.46 8.84
N ALA A 501 -17.63 -11.03 10.03
CA ALA A 501 -16.31 -11.19 10.64
C ALA A 501 -15.37 -12.03 9.75
N GLN A 502 -15.86 -13.12 9.12
CA GLN A 502 -15.09 -13.91 8.16
C GLN A 502 -14.58 -13.08 6.99
N GLY A 503 -15.31 -12.06 6.56
CA GLY A 503 -14.89 -11.12 5.51
C GLY A 503 -13.64 -10.30 5.87
N PHE A 504 -13.27 -10.21 7.16
CA PHE A 504 -12.11 -9.45 7.65
C PHE A 504 -10.95 -10.34 8.12
N THR A 505 -11.03 -11.66 7.93
CA THR A 505 -9.93 -12.59 8.22
C THR A 505 -8.83 -12.51 7.15
N VAL A 506 -7.69 -13.12 7.42
CA VAL A 506 -6.57 -13.21 6.47
C VAL A 506 -7.02 -13.75 5.11
N SER A 507 -7.83 -14.80 5.09
CA SER A 507 -8.37 -15.38 3.84
C SER A 507 -9.41 -14.48 3.18
N GLY A 508 -10.32 -13.89 3.97
CA GLY A 508 -11.47 -13.15 3.44
C GLY A 508 -11.10 -11.74 2.98
N PHE A 509 -10.18 -11.07 3.67
CA PHE A 509 -9.91 -9.66 3.48
C PHE A 509 -8.74 -9.37 2.53
N ILE A 510 -7.63 -10.10 2.68
CA ILE A 510 -6.40 -9.86 1.92
C ILE A 510 -6.05 -11.02 0.98
N ASP A 511 -6.95 -12.00 0.80
CA ASP A 511 -6.68 -13.22 0.03
C ASP A 511 -5.36 -13.91 0.45
N GLY A 512 -5.09 -13.93 1.78
CA GLY A 512 -3.80 -14.33 2.30
C GLY A 512 -3.42 -15.78 1.98
N LYS A 513 -4.40 -16.68 1.83
CA LYS A 513 -4.15 -18.07 1.41
C LYS A 513 -3.46 -18.20 0.04
N SER A 514 -3.60 -17.20 -0.83
CA SER A 514 -3.01 -17.24 -2.18
C SER A 514 -1.53 -16.82 -2.19
N TRP A 515 -1.03 -16.08 -1.19
CA TRP A 515 0.31 -15.51 -1.23
C TRP A 515 1.14 -15.66 0.05
N LEU A 516 0.54 -15.68 1.26
CA LEU A 516 1.28 -15.83 2.50
C LEU A 516 2.07 -17.16 2.61
N PRO A 517 1.54 -18.29 2.11
CA PRO A 517 2.31 -19.56 2.16
C PRO A 517 3.68 -19.47 1.50
N SER A 518 3.83 -18.62 0.46
CA SER A 518 5.12 -18.40 -0.21
C SER A 518 6.13 -17.62 0.64
N THR A 519 5.68 -16.97 1.71
CA THR A 519 6.55 -16.21 2.62
C THR A 519 7.05 -17.06 3.79
N GLY A 520 6.44 -18.20 4.07
CA GLY A 520 6.74 -19.07 5.21
C GLY A 520 6.19 -18.59 6.55
N VAL A 521 5.48 -17.45 6.61
CA VAL A 521 4.89 -16.95 7.85
C VAL A 521 3.72 -17.84 8.28
N VAL A 522 3.69 -18.18 9.56
CA VAL A 522 2.54 -18.85 10.18
C VAL A 522 1.38 -17.84 10.28
N PHE A 523 0.17 -18.23 9.90
CA PHE A 523 -1.01 -17.37 9.99
C PHE A 523 -2.28 -18.18 10.23
N ASP A 524 -3.23 -17.55 10.90
CA ASP A 524 -4.58 -18.09 11.05
C ASP A 524 -5.43 -17.56 9.90
N SER A 525 -5.88 -18.47 9.03
CA SER A 525 -6.54 -18.07 7.78
C SER A 525 -7.97 -17.58 7.96
N GLY A 526 -8.66 -18.03 9.02
CA GLY A 526 -10.06 -17.77 9.32
C GLY A 526 -10.25 -17.10 10.69
N LEU A 527 -11.44 -17.27 11.26
CA LEU A 527 -11.72 -16.97 12.67
C LEU A 527 -11.13 -18.06 13.56
N LEU A 528 -10.77 -17.70 14.81
CA LEU A 528 -10.19 -18.58 15.81
C LEU A 528 -11.26 -19.21 16.67
#